data_b461a79151000b501e21673fa71602c5
#
_entry.id   b461a79151000b501e21673fa71602c5
#
_cell.length_a   1.000
_cell.length_b   1.000
_cell.length_c   1.000
_cell.angle_alpha   90.00
_cell.angle_beta   90.00
_cell.angle_gamma   90.00
#
_symmetry.space_group_name_H-M   'P 1'
#
loop_
_entity.id
_entity.type
_entity.pdbx_description
1 polymer ?
#
loop_
_entity_poly.entity_id
_entity_poly.type
_entity_poly.pdbx_seq_one_letter_code
_entity_poly.pdbx_strand_id
1 'polypeptide(L)'
;MRITDLLSDSSINLHANPKSKLEAIDELVTLMSRTGNLKNVEEYKQRVWAREKEGTTGIGEGVAIPHAKTNVVLRPGLSAIVVQDGVDFDSLDGTPAMLLFLIAAPDTNENVHLDVLARLSVLLMNDKFRQSLINAKNSNEFRKLIDQAETCLLYTSPSPRDRG
;
A
#
# COMPACT_ATOMS: atom_id res chain seq x y z
N MET A 1 11.69 6.58 -8.56
CA MET A 1 11.17 6.73 -7.18
C MET A 1 10.99 5.34 -6.58
N ARG A 2 11.61 5.14 -5.43
CA ARG A 2 11.55 3.87 -4.71
C ARG A 2 10.29 3.82 -3.86
N ILE A 3 9.77 2.62 -3.62
CA ILE A 3 8.58 2.46 -2.76
C ILE A 3 8.83 3.05 -1.38
N THR A 4 10.01 2.81 -0.80
CA THR A 4 10.33 3.32 0.54
C THR A 4 10.54 4.83 0.59
N ASP A 5 10.71 5.49 -0.54
CA ASP A 5 10.73 6.95 -0.57
C ASP A 5 9.36 7.52 -0.21
N LEU A 6 8.30 6.74 -0.43
CA LEU A 6 6.92 7.14 -0.17
C LEU A 6 6.40 6.66 1.17
N LEU A 7 7.07 5.69 1.79
CA LEU A 7 6.60 5.00 2.99
C LEU A 7 7.52 5.34 4.17
N SER A 8 7.04 6.21 5.06
CA SER A 8 7.82 6.58 6.24
C SER A 8 7.47 5.68 7.43
N ASP A 9 8.37 5.65 8.42
CA ASP A 9 8.12 4.90 9.65
C ASP A 9 6.83 5.34 10.35
N SER A 10 6.53 6.64 10.28
CA SER A 10 5.33 7.19 10.94
C SER A 10 4.03 6.81 10.24
N SER A 11 4.11 6.30 9.01
CA SER A 11 2.91 5.90 8.26
C SER A 11 2.71 4.38 8.23
N ILE A 12 3.35 3.65 9.14
CA ILE A 12 3.25 2.20 9.24
C ILE A 12 2.73 1.80 10.62
N ASN A 13 1.75 0.91 10.67
CA ASN A 13 1.30 0.28 11.92
C ASN A 13 1.24 -1.23 11.74
N LEU A 14 2.16 -1.95 12.38
CA LEU A 14 2.28 -3.40 12.27
C LEU A 14 1.34 -4.16 13.20
N HIS A 15 0.62 -3.47 14.07
CA HIS A 15 -0.26 -4.08 15.05
C HIS A 15 -1.66 -3.47 15.00
N ALA A 16 -2.13 -3.20 13.78
CA ALA A 16 -3.45 -2.62 13.57
C ALA A 16 -4.54 -3.66 13.86
N ASN A 17 -5.66 -3.19 14.36
CA ASN A 17 -6.77 -4.06 14.69
C ASN A 17 -8.12 -3.45 14.28
N PRO A 18 -8.26 -3.06 13.00
CA PRO A 18 -9.55 -2.55 12.53
C PRO A 18 -10.59 -3.66 12.53
N LYS A 19 -11.83 -3.30 12.85
CA LYS A 19 -12.92 -4.27 12.91
C LYS A 19 -13.71 -4.35 11.61
N SER A 20 -13.45 -3.43 10.68
CA SER A 20 -14.18 -3.34 9.44
C SER A 20 -13.33 -2.69 8.37
N LYS A 21 -13.78 -2.79 7.13
CA LYS A 21 -13.15 -2.12 6.00
C LYS A 21 -13.10 -0.61 6.23
N LEU A 22 -14.18 -0.03 6.79
CA LEU A 22 -14.23 1.38 7.12
C LEU A 22 -13.12 1.77 8.10
N GLU A 23 -12.97 1.01 9.18
CA GLU A 23 -11.92 1.29 10.16
C GLU A 23 -10.53 1.13 9.58
N ALA A 24 -10.34 0.14 8.71
CA ALA A 24 -9.04 -0.08 8.07
C ALA A 24 -8.66 1.11 7.19
N ILE A 25 -9.59 1.61 6.40
CA ILE A 25 -9.35 2.78 5.55
C ILE A 25 -9.11 4.02 6.40
N ASP A 26 -9.91 4.21 7.47
CA ASP A 26 -9.71 5.34 8.39
C ASP A 26 -8.31 5.32 8.99
N GLU A 27 -7.84 4.17 9.41
CA GLU A 27 -6.51 4.08 10.00
C GLU A 27 -5.42 4.37 8.97
N LEU A 28 -5.54 3.83 7.77
CA LEU A 28 -4.58 4.09 6.71
C LEU A 28 -4.53 5.57 6.34
N VAL A 29 -5.69 6.24 6.27
CA VAL A 29 -5.75 7.67 5.98
C VAL A 29 -5.13 8.49 7.11
N THR A 30 -5.39 8.11 8.36
CA THR A 30 -4.79 8.77 9.52
C THR A 30 -3.26 8.67 9.47
N LEU A 31 -2.74 7.48 9.18
CA LEU A 31 -1.30 7.28 9.04
C LEU A 31 -0.73 8.14 7.89
N MET A 32 -1.43 8.18 6.77
CA MET A 32 -1.02 9.00 5.63
C MET A 32 -0.95 10.48 6.02
N SER A 33 -1.91 10.96 6.80
CA SER A 33 -1.98 12.37 7.20
C SER A 33 -0.77 12.80 8.04
N ARG A 34 -0.12 11.86 8.69
CA ARG A 34 1.06 12.17 9.53
C ARG A 34 2.25 12.65 8.71
N THR A 35 2.27 12.34 7.42
CA THR A 35 3.36 12.77 6.54
C THR A 35 3.21 14.22 6.08
N GLY A 36 2.06 14.85 6.35
CA GLY A 36 1.81 16.22 5.91
C GLY A 36 1.53 16.36 4.43
N ASN A 37 1.26 15.26 3.72
CA ASN A 37 1.05 15.30 2.27
C ASN A 37 -0.41 15.46 1.86
N LEU A 38 -1.35 15.52 2.81
CA LEU A 38 -2.76 15.70 2.49
C LEU A 38 -3.19 17.12 2.84
N LYS A 39 -3.72 17.82 1.85
CA LYS A 39 -4.25 19.16 2.04
C LYS A 39 -5.58 19.13 2.80
N ASN A 40 -6.38 18.08 2.58
CA ASN A 40 -7.68 17.91 3.23
C ASN A 40 -7.89 16.41 3.47
N VAL A 41 -7.75 15.99 4.73
CA VAL A 41 -7.80 14.59 5.12
C VAL A 41 -9.16 13.98 4.83
N GLU A 42 -10.23 14.70 5.20
CA GLU A 42 -11.59 14.18 5.04
C GLU A 42 -11.95 14.03 3.56
N GLU A 43 -11.58 15.01 2.74
CA GLU A 43 -11.85 14.92 1.31
C GLU A 43 -11.06 13.78 0.67
N TYR A 44 -9.80 13.57 1.10
CA TYR A 44 -9.02 12.46 0.61
C TYR A 44 -9.70 11.13 0.95
N LYS A 45 -10.17 10.99 2.18
CA LYS A 45 -10.87 9.77 2.62
C LYS A 45 -12.10 9.51 1.75
N GLN A 46 -12.86 10.56 1.45
CA GLN A 46 -14.03 10.41 0.57
C GLN A 46 -13.64 9.94 -0.82
N ARG A 47 -12.52 10.40 -1.33
CA ARG A 47 -12.02 9.98 -2.65
C ARG A 47 -11.60 8.51 -2.64
N VAL A 48 -10.96 8.07 -1.56
CA VAL A 48 -10.60 6.66 -1.42
C VAL A 48 -11.87 5.81 -1.43
N TRP A 49 -12.89 6.21 -0.69
CA TRP A 49 -14.17 5.49 -0.68
C TRP A 49 -14.87 5.49 -2.01
N ALA A 50 -14.81 6.61 -2.74
CA ALA A 50 -15.39 6.69 -4.08
C ALA A 50 -14.74 5.67 -5.01
N ARG A 51 -13.42 5.50 -4.92
CA ARG A 51 -12.70 4.49 -5.70
C ARG A 51 -13.09 3.07 -5.27
N GLU A 52 -13.20 2.82 -3.98
CA GLU A 52 -13.57 1.50 -3.47
C GLU A 52 -14.97 1.08 -3.91
N LYS A 53 -15.89 2.03 -4.06
CA LYS A 53 -17.24 1.75 -4.52
C LYS A 53 -17.28 1.29 -5.97
N GLU A 54 -16.29 1.65 -6.77
CA GLU A 54 -16.19 1.19 -8.16
C GLU A 54 -15.79 -0.29 -8.25
N GLY A 55 -15.14 -0.80 -7.21
CA GLY A 55 -14.69 -2.18 -7.12
C GLY A 55 -13.66 -2.29 -6.04
N THR A 56 -13.68 -3.41 -5.32
CA THR A 56 -12.77 -3.59 -4.20
C THR A 56 -11.31 -3.59 -4.64
N THR A 57 -10.44 -3.01 -3.81
CA THR A 57 -9.00 -3.10 -3.98
C THR A 57 -8.40 -4.22 -3.13
N GLY A 58 -9.23 -5.05 -2.50
CA GLY A 58 -8.80 -6.30 -1.89
C GLY A 58 -8.52 -7.31 -2.99
N ILE A 59 -7.25 -7.44 -3.36
CA ILE A 59 -6.86 -8.22 -4.54
C ILE A 59 -6.73 -9.71 -4.26
N GLY A 60 -6.90 -10.12 -3.00
CA GLY A 60 -6.77 -11.51 -2.60
C GLY A 60 -5.40 -11.81 -2.02
N GLU A 61 -5.22 -13.05 -1.59
CA GLU A 61 -3.98 -13.51 -0.93
C GLU A 61 -3.66 -12.70 0.31
N GLY A 62 -4.69 -12.15 0.96
CA GLY A 62 -4.53 -11.35 2.18
C GLY A 62 -4.05 -9.93 1.94
N VAL A 63 -4.14 -9.41 0.74
CA VAL A 63 -3.62 -8.09 0.38
C VAL A 63 -4.73 -7.16 -0.08
N ALA A 64 -4.68 -5.89 0.35
CA ALA A 64 -5.54 -4.83 -0.16
C ALA A 64 -4.69 -3.60 -0.44
N ILE A 65 -5.00 -2.90 -1.55
CA ILE A 65 -4.24 -1.72 -1.95
C ILE A 65 -5.20 -0.59 -2.31
N PRO A 66 -5.93 -0.01 -1.33
CA PRO A 66 -6.75 1.16 -1.62
C PRO A 66 -5.89 2.32 -2.09
N HIS A 67 -6.46 3.16 -2.94
CA HIS A 67 -5.70 4.27 -3.49
C HIS A 67 -6.64 5.35 -4.02
N ALA A 68 -6.12 6.57 -4.14
CA ALA A 68 -6.84 7.66 -4.79
C ALA A 68 -5.85 8.67 -5.35
N LYS A 69 -6.21 9.20 -6.51
CA LYS A 69 -5.49 10.29 -7.17
C LYS A 69 -6.40 11.52 -7.09
N THR A 70 -5.93 12.58 -6.45
CA THR A 70 -6.76 13.75 -6.21
C THR A 70 -5.90 14.99 -5.95
N ASN A 71 -6.48 16.17 -6.23
CA ASN A 71 -5.77 17.43 -6.05
C ASN A 71 -5.57 17.83 -4.58
N VAL A 72 -6.17 17.10 -3.64
CA VAL A 72 -5.92 17.33 -2.21
C VAL A 72 -4.67 16.59 -1.71
N VAL A 73 -4.01 15.83 -2.55
CA VAL A 73 -2.72 15.22 -2.25
C VAL A 73 -1.63 16.15 -2.76
N LEU A 74 -0.76 16.60 -1.84
CA LEU A 74 0.30 17.56 -2.17
C LEU A 74 1.50 16.87 -2.82
N ARG A 75 1.80 15.64 -2.40
CA ARG A 75 2.89 14.83 -2.96
C ARG A 75 2.56 13.37 -2.76
N PRO A 76 3.12 12.47 -3.58
CA PRO A 76 2.84 11.04 -3.45
C PRO A 76 3.22 10.51 -2.06
N GLY A 77 2.47 9.53 -1.59
CA GLY A 77 2.76 8.90 -0.31
C GLY A 77 2.15 7.53 -0.20
N LEU A 78 2.66 6.78 0.77
CA LEU A 78 2.16 5.45 1.13
C LEU A 78 1.93 5.37 2.62
N SER A 79 0.92 4.62 3.02
CA SER A 79 0.79 4.15 4.39
C SER A 79 0.53 2.64 4.35
N ALA A 80 0.81 1.96 5.46
CA ALA A 80 0.66 0.51 5.51
C ALA A 80 0.24 0.07 6.90
N ILE A 81 -0.61 -0.96 6.94
CA ILE A 81 -0.95 -1.63 8.18
C ILE A 81 -0.82 -3.13 8.01
N VAL A 82 -0.47 -3.81 9.10
CA VAL A 82 -0.52 -5.26 9.19
C VAL A 82 -1.62 -5.59 10.19
N VAL A 83 -2.55 -6.47 9.79
CA VAL A 83 -3.67 -6.91 10.61
C VAL A 83 -3.50 -8.41 10.80
N GLN A 84 -2.97 -8.81 11.96
CA GLN A 84 -2.63 -10.22 12.20
C GLN A 84 -3.83 -11.15 12.07
N ASP A 85 -4.99 -10.72 12.55
CA ASP A 85 -6.20 -11.52 12.49
C ASP A 85 -6.98 -11.34 11.19
N GLY A 86 -6.50 -10.44 10.32
CA GLY A 86 -7.19 -10.12 9.09
C GLY A 86 -8.41 -9.23 9.28
N VAL A 87 -8.81 -8.57 8.22
CA VAL A 87 -10.04 -7.75 8.20
C VAL A 87 -10.76 -7.99 6.89
N ASP A 88 -12.08 -8.09 6.96
CA ASP A 88 -12.90 -8.26 5.75
C ASP A 88 -12.80 -7.00 4.90
N PHE A 89 -12.24 -7.12 3.72
CA PHE A 89 -12.05 -6.01 2.79
C PHE A 89 -12.78 -6.27 1.47
N ASP A 90 -13.76 -7.18 1.47
CA ASP A 90 -14.48 -7.59 0.25
C ASP A 90 -13.50 -8.08 -0.82
N SER A 91 -12.48 -8.81 -0.40
CA SER A 91 -11.44 -9.28 -1.30
C SER A 91 -12.00 -10.17 -2.41
N LEU A 92 -11.37 -10.09 -3.57
CA LEU A 92 -11.83 -10.82 -4.76
C LEU A 92 -11.91 -12.34 -4.54
N ASP A 93 -11.03 -12.88 -3.71
CA ASP A 93 -10.99 -14.32 -3.40
C ASP A 93 -11.66 -14.66 -2.07
N GLY A 94 -12.28 -13.69 -1.42
CA GLY A 94 -12.97 -13.89 -0.15
C GLY A 94 -12.07 -14.00 1.07
N THR A 95 -10.75 -13.88 0.92
CA THR A 95 -9.84 -13.98 2.08
C THR A 95 -9.77 -12.65 2.82
N PRO A 96 -9.61 -12.69 4.18
CA PRO A 96 -9.40 -11.44 4.91
C PRO A 96 -8.06 -10.80 4.54
N ALA A 97 -8.02 -9.47 4.57
CA ALA A 97 -6.80 -8.73 4.29
C ALA A 97 -5.94 -8.65 5.55
N MET A 98 -4.67 -8.98 5.42
CA MET A 98 -3.68 -8.91 6.49
C MET A 98 -2.62 -7.86 6.20
N LEU A 99 -2.35 -7.58 4.93
CA LEU A 99 -1.43 -6.53 4.48
C LEU A 99 -2.21 -5.51 3.67
N LEU A 100 -2.24 -4.27 4.16
CA LEU A 100 -2.98 -3.22 3.48
C LEU A 100 -2.05 -2.03 3.24
N PHE A 101 -2.03 -1.56 1.99
CA PHE A 101 -1.24 -0.40 1.59
C PHE A 101 -2.18 0.65 0.99
N LEU A 102 -2.04 1.89 1.44
CA LEU A 102 -2.79 3.00 0.87
C LEU A 102 -1.85 3.87 0.04
N ILE A 103 -2.25 4.16 -1.19
CA ILE A 103 -1.46 4.99 -2.10
C ILE A 103 -2.18 6.32 -2.29
N ALA A 104 -1.47 7.42 -2.04
CA ALA A 104 -1.97 8.76 -2.30
C ALA A 104 -1.16 9.36 -3.44
N ALA A 105 -1.85 9.89 -4.46
CA ALA A 105 -1.21 10.49 -5.62
C ALA A 105 -1.81 11.85 -5.93
N PRO A 106 -0.97 12.86 -6.24
CA PRO A 106 -1.47 14.15 -6.70
C PRO A 106 -2.17 14.01 -8.05
N ASP A 107 -3.13 14.88 -8.27
CA ASP A 107 -3.85 14.93 -9.55
C ASP A 107 -3.01 15.69 -10.58
N THR A 108 -2.00 15.02 -11.09
CA THR A 108 -1.09 15.55 -12.12
C THR A 108 -1.12 14.62 -13.33
N ASN A 109 -0.39 14.99 -14.37
CA ASN A 109 -0.29 14.15 -15.58
C ASN A 109 0.53 12.88 -15.34
N GLU A 110 1.29 12.84 -14.24
CA GLU A 110 2.08 11.67 -13.89
C GLU A 110 1.19 10.61 -13.27
N ASN A 111 1.46 9.35 -13.59
CA ASN A 111 0.72 8.22 -13.07
C ASN A 111 1.52 7.47 -11.99
N VAL A 112 2.00 8.21 -11.00
CA VAL A 112 2.82 7.66 -9.92
C VAL A 112 2.09 6.53 -9.21
N HIS A 113 0.78 6.71 -8.95
CA HIS A 113 0.00 5.70 -8.24
C HIS A 113 -0.08 4.38 -9.00
N LEU A 114 -0.17 4.43 -10.33
CA LEU A 114 -0.22 3.21 -11.14
C LEU A 114 1.14 2.51 -11.16
N ASP A 115 2.22 3.26 -11.21
CA ASP A 115 3.57 2.72 -11.20
C ASP A 115 3.87 2.03 -9.86
N VAL A 116 3.55 2.69 -8.75
CA VAL A 116 3.74 2.12 -7.42
C VAL A 116 2.84 0.91 -7.21
N LEU A 117 1.57 1.01 -7.65
CA LEU A 117 0.63 -0.09 -7.55
C LEU A 117 1.13 -1.33 -8.30
N ALA A 118 1.65 -1.14 -9.51
CA ALA A 118 2.17 -2.23 -10.31
C ALA A 118 3.36 -2.91 -9.62
N ARG A 119 4.31 -2.12 -9.12
CA ARG A 119 5.49 -2.68 -8.45
C ARG A 119 5.12 -3.41 -7.17
N LEU A 120 4.27 -2.82 -6.34
CA LEU A 120 3.80 -3.48 -5.13
C LEU A 120 3.08 -4.78 -5.44
N SER A 121 2.23 -4.77 -6.45
CA SER A 121 1.48 -5.96 -6.83
C SER A 121 2.41 -7.10 -7.23
N VAL A 122 3.47 -6.80 -7.99
CA VAL A 122 4.45 -7.82 -8.37
C VAL A 122 5.16 -8.38 -7.14
N LEU A 123 5.63 -7.53 -6.25
CA LEU A 123 6.33 -7.97 -5.04
C LEU A 123 5.42 -8.83 -4.16
N LEU A 124 4.17 -8.43 -4.02
CA LEU A 124 3.22 -9.08 -3.14
C LEU A 124 2.64 -10.38 -3.71
N MET A 125 2.99 -10.74 -4.93
CA MET A 125 2.67 -12.07 -5.47
C MET A 125 3.46 -13.18 -4.79
N ASN A 126 4.58 -12.85 -4.17
CA ASN A 126 5.44 -13.83 -3.51
C ASN A 126 4.96 -14.09 -2.09
N ASP A 127 4.57 -15.34 -1.81
CA ASP A 127 4.04 -15.71 -0.50
C ASP A 127 5.05 -15.51 0.62
N LYS A 128 6.31 -15.88 0.40
CA LYS A 128 7.35 -15.72 1.42
C LYS A 128 7.57 -14.26 1.75
N PHE A 129 7.51 -13.40 0.74
CA PHE A 129 7.65 -11.96 0.96
C PHE A 129 6.49 -11.43 1.80
N ARG A 130 5.25 -11.82 1.48
CA ARG A 130 4.09 -11.43 2.26
C ARG A 130 4.25 -11.85 3.72
N GLN A 131 4.66 -13.10 3.96
CA GLN A 131 4.84 -13.61 5.31
C GLN A 131 5.93 -12.84 6.06
N SER A 132 7.02 -12.48 5.39
CA SER A 132 8.08 -11.70 6.03
C SER A 132 7.59 -10.33 6.47
N LEU A 133 6.73 -9.70 5.67
CA LEU A 133 6.16 -8.40 6.03
C LEU A 133 5.20 -8.50 7.22
N ILE A 134 4.36 -9.54 7.22
CA ILE A 134 3.41 -9.79 8.31
C ILE A 134 4.16 -10.02 9.62
N ASN A 135 5.34 -10.65 9.56
CA ASN A 135 6.13 -10.98 10.74
C ASN A 135 7.23 -9.97 11.05
N ALA A 136 7.27 -8.85 10.35
CA ALA A 136 8.27 -7.80 10.61
C ALA A 136 8.13 -7.29 12.05
N LYS A 137 9.26 -7.08 12.72
CA LYS A 137 9.30 -6.74 14.15
C LYS A 137 9.04 -5.26 14.40
N ASN A 138 9.39 -4.41 13.43
CA ASN A 138 9.23 -2.97 13.57
C ASN A 138 9.14 -2.36 12.18
N SER A 139 8.80 -1.07 12.13
CA SER A 139 8.62 -0.37 10.86
C SER A 139 9.91 -0.28 10.04
N ASN A 140 11.05 -0.20 10.72
CA ASN A 140 12.33 -0.16 10.03
C ASN A 140 12.60 -1.48 9.29
N GLU A 141 12.33 -2.62 9.92
CA GLU A 141 12.45 -3.92 9.28
C GLU A 141 11.47 -4.06 8.11
N PHE A 142 10.24 -3.61 8.31
CA PHE A 142 9.21 -3.64 7.27
C PHE A 142 9.68 -2.88 6.03
N ARG A 143 10.20 -1.67 6.20
CA ARG A 143 10.73 -0.87 5.11
C ARG A 143 11.93 -1.51 4.45
N LYS A 144 12.85 -2.08 5.24
CA LYS A 144 14.03 -2.76 4.72
C LYS A 144 13.66 -3.94 3.82
N LEU A 145 12.69 -4.73 4.26
CA LEU A 145 12.22 -5.88 3.47
C LEU A 145 11.68 -5.43 2.11
N ILE A 146 10.90 -4.37 2.10
CA ILE A 146 10.36 -3.82 0.86
C ILE A 146 11.49 -3.29 -0.03
N ASP A 147 12.43 -2.56 0.55
CA ASP A 147 13.52 -1.96 -0.23
C ASP A 147 14.42 -3.03 -0.83
N GLN A 148 14.72 -4.08 -0.07
CA GLN A 148 15.51 -5.20 -0.57
C GLN A 148 14.79 -5.93 -1.70
N ALA A 149 13.49 -6.16 -1.55
CA ALA A 149 12.70 -6.84 -2.58
C ALA A 149 12.63 -5.99 -3.85
N GLU A 150 12.46 -4.69 -3.70
CA GLU A 150 12.44 -3.79 -4.85
C GLU A 150 13.79 -3.74 -5.56
N THR A 151 14.87 -3.74 -4.79
CA THR A 151 16.21 -3.81 -5.36
C THR A 151 16.38 -5.07 -6.19
N CYS A 152 15.97 -6.23 -5.67
CA CYS A 152 16.02 -7.48 -6.41
C CYS A 152 15.19 -7.40 -7.69
N LEU A 153 14.01 -6.83 -7.61
CA LEU A 153 13.14 -6.68 -8.79
C LEU A 153 13.82 -5.82 -9.87
N LEU A 154 14.44 -4.70 -9.47
CA LEU A 154 15.08 -3.80 -10.42
C LEU A 154 16.34 -4.37 -11.05
N TYR A 155 17.11 -5.14 -10.29
CA TYR A 155 18.39 -5.68 -10.78
C TYR A 155 18.29 -7.06 -11.38
N THR A 156 17.25 -7.82 -11.06
CA THR A 156 17.05 -9.15 -11.63
C THR A 156 15.96 -9.20 -12.68
N SER A 157 15.33 -8.06 -12.92
CA SER A 157 14.31 -7.97 -13.94
C SER A 157 14.93 -8.37 -15.29
N PRO A 158 14.37 -9.37 -15.95
CA PRO A 158 14.97 -9.83 -17.21
C PRO A 158 14.90 -8.78 -18.29
N SER A 159 15.98 -8.70 -19.03
CA SER A 159 16.02 -7.91 -20.24
C SER A 159 16.24 -8.87 -21.42
N PRO A 160 15.64 -8.63 -22.56
CA PRO A 160 15.88 -9.49 -23.73
C PRO A 160 17.35 -9.65 -24.06
N ARG A 161 18.15 -8.61 -23.83
CA ARG A 161 19.58 -8.67 -24.11
C ARG A 161 20.33 -9.58 -23.16
N ASP A 162 19.85 -9.69 -21.94
CA ASP A 162 20.55 -10.45 -20.91
C ASP A 162 20.50 -11.94 -21.19
N ARG A 163 19.62 -12.34 -22.09
CA ARG A 163 19.52 -13.73 -22.52
C ARG A 163 20.58 -14.05 -23.56
N GLY A 164 21.01 -13.02 -24.19
CA GLY A 164 21.97 -13.16 -25.28
C GLY A 164 23.29 -13.67 -24.83
#